data_235eb0203c2f6a0fd5cbb1201047846d
#
_entry.id   235eb0203c2f6a0fd5cbb1201047846d
#
_cell.length_a   1.000
_cell.length_b   1.000
_cell.length_c   1.000
_cell.angle_alpha   90.00
_cell.angle_beta   90.00
_cell.angle_gamma   90.00
#
_symmetry.space_group_name_H-M   'P 1'
#
loop_
_entity.id
_entity.type
_entity.pdbx_description
1 polymer ?
#
loop_
_entity_poly.entity_id
_entity_poly.type
_entity_poly.pdbx_seq_one_letter_code
_entity_poly.pdbx_strand_id
1 'polypeptide(L)'
;MQGYGMPPHGGYGPVQFTPAHLPGGYVQPGYAQAGYGYAQPGYAQNPMAAYTWSNYGSNINLQQVDNDCTSLRAAMKGLGTDENTIINILTQRNNEQRYMMRQRYQALFQKDLVKELKSELHGHFEDAVVALLDSPYELDCKGLYHAMHRPGTDEEALIEILATRPSYQLAQDKLLFQHLYNKDLVSYVQSETSGHFRKILLALLQCQRHDFTYPINPQELQSEAHQLYRGGAARWGTDESVFTRIFATRSPAEIAYIAQCYQQIAGVDLYTTLKKEFSGNAEKALCGIFYASINPPEYFATRVRDAVQGIGTKDTNLIRVIVSRSDYDLGQIKQAYRKLYNRDMMADVQNDTSGDYKKVLTALLARC
;
A
#
# COMPACT_ATOMS: atom_id res chain seq x y z
N MET A 1 -37.32 -23.67 14.84
CA MET A 1 -35.87 -23.47 14.87
C MET A 1 -35.35 -23.64 13.44
N GLN A 2 -35.23 -22.55 12.72
CA GLN A 2 -34.68 -22.58 11.36
C GLN A 2 -33.23 -22.06 11.46
N GLY A 3 -32.29 -22.96 11.13
CA GLY A 3 -30.87 -22.65 11.12
C GLY A 3 -30.51 -21.77 9.91
N TYR A 4 -30.01 -20.60 10.13
CA TYR A 4 -29.39 -19.78 9.10
C TYR A 4 -28.01 -20.35 8.80
N GLY A 5 -27.89 -21.03 7.65
CA GLY A 5 -26.63 -21.42 7.07
C GLY A 5 -25.83 -20.18 6.65
N MET A 6 -24.58 -20.07 7.10
CA MET A 6 -23.64 -19.10 6.57
C MET A 6 -23.46 -19.33 5.06
N PRO A 7 -23.43 -18.27 4.23
CA PRO A 7 -23.06 -18.42 2.84
C PRO A 7 -21.58 -18.84 2.77
N PRO A 8 -21.19 -19.69 1.81
CA PRO A 8 -19.82 -20.12 1.64
C PRO A 8 -18.93 -18.90 1.33
N HIS A 9 -17.77 -18.86 1.96
CA HIS A 9 -16.69 -17.94 1.62
C HIS A 9 -16.54 -17.92 0.10
N GLY A 10 -16.74 -16.76 -0.52
CA GLY A 10 -16.62 -16.59 -1.97
C GLY A 10 -15.25 -17.08 -2.42
N GLY A 11 -15.21 -18.27 -2.98
CA GLY A 11 -14.05 -18.81 -3.64
C GLY A 11 -13.71 -17.87 -4.79
N TYR A 12 -12.50 -17.35 -4.82
CA TYR A 12 -11.92 -16.73 -5.99
C TYR A 12 -12.02 -17.77 -7.11
N GLY A 13 -12.89 -17.54 -8.08
CA GLY A 13 -12.98 -18.38 -9.25
C GLY A 13 -11.61 -18.43 -9.93
N PRO A 14 -11.29 -19.51 -10.66
CA PRO A 14 -10.03 -19.60 -11.37
C PRO A 14 -9.86 -18.36 -12.23
N VAL A 15 -8.82 -17.58 -11.97
CA VAL A 15 -8.43 -16.45 -12.82
C VAL A 15 -8.04 -17.07 -14.16
N GLN A 16 -8.93 -17.05 -15.14
CA GLN A 16 -8.59 -17.43 -16.50
C GLN A 16 -7.68 -16.35 -17.06
N PHE A 17 -6.38 -16.61 -17.00
CA PHE A 17 -5.40 -15.83 -17.73
C PHE A 17 -5.52 -16.17 -19.22
N THR A 18 -6.29 -15.36 -19.95
CA THR A 18 -6.11 -15.35 -21.41
C THR A 18 -4.70 -14.83 -21.68
N PRO A 19 -3.90 -15.49 -22.53
CA PRO A 19 -2.61 -14.97 -22.93
C PRO A 19 -2.84 -13.73 -23.80
N ALA A 20 -3.07 -12.60 -23.17
CA ALA A 20 -2.96 -11.32 -23.84
C ALA A 20 -1.48 -11.09 -24.11
N HIS A 21 -1.13 -10.89 -25.37
CA HIS A 21 0.15 -10.42 -25.84
C HIS A 21 0.77 -9.46 -24.81
N LEU A 22 2.00 -9.75 -24.38
CA LEU A 22 2.82 -8.77 -23.70
C LEU A 22 2.97 -7.57 -24.65
N PRO A 23 2.32 -6.42 -24.41
CA PRO A 23 2.70 -5.22 -25.11
C PRO A 23 4.12 -4.91 -24.66
N GLY A 24 5.02 -4.77 -25.60
CA GLY A 24 6.35 -4.23 -25.31
C GLY A 24 6.18 -2.92 -24.53
N GLY A 25 6.72 -2.85 -23.32
CA GLY A 25 6.63 -1.68 -22.46
C GLY A 25 5.38 -1.65 -21.57
N TYR A 26 5.36 -2.46 -20.51
CA TYR A 26 4.44 -2.24 -19.39
C TYR A 26 4.95 -1.04 -18.57
N VAL A 27 4.59 0.16 -19.00
CA VAL A 27 4.71 1.37 -18.18
C VAL A 27 3.51 1.34 -17.25
N GLN A 28 3.71 1.05 -15.96
CA GLN A 28 2.66 1.31 -14.98
C GLN A 28 2.34 2.81 -15.04
N PRO A 29 1.07 3.21 -15.29
CA PRO A 29 0.70 4.61 -15.22
C PRO A 29 0.85 5.07 -13.77
N GLY A 30 1.76 6.01 -13.52
CA GLY A 30 1.96 6.59 -12.19
C GLY A 30 3.35 6.43 -11.56
N TYR A 31 4.19 5.53 -12.07
CA TYR A 31 5.62 5.57 -11.72
C TYR A 31 6.37 6.32 -12.82
N ALA A 32 6.31 7.64 -12.76
CA ALA A 32 7.14 8.48 -13.61
C ALA A 32 8.61 8.08 -13.43
N GLN A 33 9.35 8.02 -14.51
CA GLN A 33 10.81 7.90 -14.52
C GLN A 33 11.41 9.05 -13.72
N ALA A 34 11.52 8.87 -12.40
CA ALA A 34 12.40 9.69 -11.59
C ALA A 34 13.81 9.15 -11.81
N GLY A 35 14.66 9.92 -12.46
CA GLY A 35 16.06 9.60 -12.60
C GLY A 35 16.68 9.43 -11.20
N TYR A 36 17.02 8.21 -10.84
CA TYR A 36 17.59 7.88 -9.55
C TYR A 36 19.05 8.32 -9.51
N GLY A 37 19.30 9.50 -8.94
CA GLY A 37 20.63 9.84 -8.43
C GLY A 37 20.87 8.98 -7.20
N TYR A 38 21.81 8.05 -7.27
CA TYR A 38 22.30 7.32 -6.10
C TYR A 38 22.77 8.32 -5.04
N ALA A 39 22.11 8.37 -3.88
CA ALA A 39 22.60 9.11 -2.73
C ALA A 39 23.91 8.45 -2.28
N GLN A 40 25.00 9.19 -2.37
CA GLN A 40 26.30 8.76 -1.88
C GLN A 40 26.26 8.52 -0.35
N PRO A 41 26.99 7.52 0.19
CA PRO A 41 27.03 7.28 1.62
C PRO A 41 27.79 8.42 2.32
N GLY A 42 27.07 9.34 2.92
CA GLY A 42 27.66 10.50 3.60
C GLY A 42 26.67 11.37 4.38
N TYR A 43 25.38 11.13 4.29
CA TYR A 43 24.36 11.99 4.93
C TYR A 43 23.76 11.36 6.19
N ALA A 44 24.61 10.99 7.16
CA ALA A 44 24.19 10.39 8.43
C ALA A 44 23.80 11.41 9.52
N GLN A 45 23.51 12.68 9.20
CA GLN A 45 23.24 13.70 10.23
C GLN A 45 21.82 14.26 10.28
N ASN A 46 20.96 13.95 9.33
CA ASN A 46 19.54 14.29 9.43
C ASN A 46 18.69 13.36 8.56
N PRO A 47 18.01 12.33 9.12
CA PRO A 47 17.13 11.45 8.35
C PRO A 47 16.02 12.21 7.61
N MET A 48 15.61 13.37 8.14
CA MET A 48 14.60 14.24 7.51
C MET A 48 15.15 15.02 6.31
N ALA A 49 16.45 15.20 6.19
CA ALA A 49 17.04 15.89 5.03
C ALA A 49 17.09 15.01 3.77
N ALA A 50 17.04 13.68 3.91
CA ALA A 50 16.90 12.75 2.79
C ALA A 50 15.49 12.78 2.15
N TYR A 51 14.53 13.42 2.81
CA TYR A 51 13.19 13.69 2.30
C TYR A 51 13.08 14.92 1.41
N THR A 52 14.22 15.48 0.97
CA THR A 52 14.16 16.51 -0.05
C THR A 52 13.66 15.89 -1.34
N TRP A 53 12.41 16.14 -1.63
CA TRP A 53 11.71 15.87 -2.90
C TRP A 53 12.36 16.60 -4.08
N SER A 54 13.69 16.60 -4.13
CA SER A 54 14.48 17.38 -5.10
C SER A 54 14.27 16.96 -6.55
N ASN A 55 13.50 15.88 -6.81
CA ASN A 55 13.19 15.42 -8.15
C ASN A 55 11.74 15.67 -8.59
N TYR A 56 10.88 16.21 -7.72
CA TYR A 56 9.49 16.56 -8.07
C TYR A 56 9.27 18.07 -8.19
N GLY A 57 10.33 18.86 -8.19
CA GLY A 57 10.31 20.32 -8.13
C GLY A 57 9.86 21.05 -9.38
N SER A 58 8.93 20.55 -10.17
CA SER A 58 8.43 21.30 -11.32
C SER A 58 6.97 21.68 -11.14
N ASN A 59 6.72 22.95 -10.83
CA ASN A 59 5.43 23.65 -10.91
C ASN A 59 4.48 23.63 -9.71
N ILE A 60 4.96 23.51 -8.45
CA ILE A 60 4.10 23.87 -7.33
C ILE A 60 3.90 25.38 -7.33
N ASN A 61 2.65 25.80 -7.47
CA ASN A 61 2.29 27.20 -7.35
C ASN A 61 2.29 27.60 -5.87
N LEU A 62 3.39 28.22 -5.41
CA LEU A 62 3.54 28.62 -4.00
C LEU A 62 2.47 29.61 -3.54
N GLN A 63 2.01 30.49 -4.42
CA GLN A 63 0.93 31.42 -4.10
C GLN A 63 -0.38 30.66 -3.79
N GLN A 64 -0.67 29.61 -4.53
CA GLN A 64 -1.82 28.76 -4.26
C GLN A 64 -1.65 28.02 -2.93
N VAL A 65 -0.48 27.49 -2.64
CA VAL A 65 -0.18 26.83 -1.36
C VAL A 65 -0.35 27.81 -0.19
N ASP A 66 0.12 29.05 -0.31
CA ASP A 66 -0.02 30.07 0.73
C ASP A 66 -1.50 30.48 0.94
N ASN A 67 -2.27 30.58 -0.14
CA ASN A 67 -3.71 30.83 -0.07
C ASN A 67 -4.45 29.64 0.61
N ASP A 68 -4.08 28.41 0.26
CA ASP A 68 -4.62 27.21 0.89
C ASP A 68 -4.30 27.18 2.40
N CYS A 69 -3.07 27.50 2.80
CA CYS A 69 -2.67 27.60 4.19
C CYS A 69 -3.47 28.67 4.95
N THR A 70 -3.70 29.82 4.32
CA THR A 70 -4.51 30.90 4.90
C THR A 70 -5.97 30.49 5.08
N SER A 71 -6.54 29.81 4.07
CA SER A 71 -7.92 29.30 4.13
C SER A 71 -8.07 28.21 5.18
N LEU A 72 -7.12 27.27 5.29
CA LEU A 72 -7.12 26.25 6.35
C LEU A 72 -7.06 26.90 7.74
N ARG A 73 -6.21 27.91 7.92
CA ARG A 73 -6.13 28.63 9.19
C ARG A 73 -7.45 29.32 9.52
N ALA A 74 -8.11 29.93 8.54
CA ALA A 74 -9.42 30.56 8.72
C ALA A 74 -10.49 29.52 9.09
N ALA A 75 -10.47 28.36 8.45
CA ALA A 75 -11.38 27.24 8.71
C ALA A 75 -11.29 26.67 10.13
N MET A 76 -10.11 26.80 10.78
CA MET A 76 -9.85 26.35 12.15
C MET A 76 -9.96 27.49 13.19
N LYS A 77 -10.32 28.71 12.79
CA LYS A 77 -10.32 29.87 13.68
C LYS A 77 -11.74 30.26 14.07
N GLY A 78 -12.00 30.35 15.37
CA GLY A 78 -13.27 30.85 15.89
C GLY A 78 -14.06 29.82 16.69
N LEU A 79 -15.36 29.92 16.66
CA LEU A 79 -16.25 28.97 17.32
C LEU A 79 -16.68 27.92 16.30
N GLY A 80 -16.16 26.70 16.43
CA GLY A 80 -16.36 25.60 15.49
C GLY A 80 -15.35 25.59 14.34
N THR A 81 -15.41 24.56 13.53
CA THR A 81 -14.48 24.29 12.41
C THR A 81 -15.28 24.26 11.11
N ASP A 82 -14.72 24.78 10.03
CA ASP A 82 -15.26 24.60 8.67
C ASP A 82 -14.64 23.37 8.02
N GLU A 83 -15.23 22.21 8.31
CA GLU A 83 -14.79 20.91 7.81
C GLU A 83 -14.87 20.85 6.28
N ASN A 84 -15.87 21.51 5.66
CA ASN A 84 -16.02 21.48 4.21
C ASN A 84 -14.85 22.19 3.51
N THR A 85 -14.36 23.31 4.04
CA THR A 85 -13.18 23.99 3.52
C THR A 85 -11.94 23.11 3.66
N ILE A 86 -11.75 22.45 4.81
CA ILE A 86 -10.61 21.51 5.02
C ILE A 86 -10.67 20.36 4.01
N ILE A 87 -11.84 19.73 3.85
CA ILE A 87 -12.05 18.63 2.92
C ILE A 87 -11.74 19.08 1.48
N ASN A 88 -12.35 20.17 1.04
CA ASN A 88 -12.19 20.66 -0.33
C ASN A 88 -10.74 20.98 -0.66
N ILE A 89 -10.00 21.61 0.26
CA ILE A 89 -8.60 21.92 0.02
C ILE A 89 -7.78 20.63 -0.04
N LEU A 90 -7.79 19.82 1.01
CA LEU A 90 -6.86 18.70 1.13
C LEU A 90 -7.12 17.59 0.11
N THR A 91 -8.37 17.34 -0.25
CA THR A 91 -8.69 16.29 -1.24
C THR A 91 -8.39 16.70 -2.68
N GLN A 92 -8.30 18.01 -2.99
CA GLN A 92 -7.97 18.51 -4.33
C GLN A 92 -6.46 18.72 -4.56
N ARG A 93 -5.64 18.51 -3.56
CA ARG A 93 -4.18 18.62 -3.66
C ARG A 93 -3.55 17.24 -3.71
N ASN A 94 -2.43 17.11 -4.44
CA ASN A 94 -1.62 15.90 -4.41
C ASN A 94 -0.72 15.86 -3.16
N ASN A 95 -0.05 14.75 -2.93
CA ASN A 95 0.78 14.55 -1.75
C ASN A 95 1.92 15.58 -1.63
N GLU A 96 2.56 15.96 -2.74
CA GLU A 96 3.60 16.99 -2.74
C GLU A 96 3.08 18.36 -2.30
N GLN A 97 1.93 18.77 -2.86
CA GLN A 97 1.30 20.04 -2.50
C GLN A 97 0.93 20.04 -1.01
N ARG A 98 0.36 18.94 -0.50
CA ARG A 98 0.03 18.80 0.92
C ARG A 98 1.28 18.84 1.81
N TYR A 99 2.37 18.21 1.38
CA TYR A 99 3.65 18.31 2.09
C TYR A 99 4.18 19.75 2.10
N MET A 100 4.14 20.45 0.96
CA MET A 100 4.52 21.85 0.87
C MET A 100 3.65 22.74 1.77
N MET A 101 2.35 22.44 1.88
CA MET A 101 1.44 23.18 2.79
C MET A 101 1.89 23.05 4.24
N ARG A 102 2.34 21.88 4.72
CA ARG A 102 2.91 21.74 6.08
C ARG A 102 4.09 22.67 6.30
N GLN A 103 5.02 22.75 5.34
CA GLN A 103 6.21 23.62 5.44
C GLN A 103 5.81 25.10 5.41
N ARG A 104 4.94 25.48 4.46
CA ARG A 104 4.49 26.86 4.30
C ARG A 104 3.67 27.34 5.49
N TYR A 105 2.82 26.48 6.05
CA TYR A 105 2.00 26.78 7.22
C TYR A 105 2.88 27.11 8.43
N GLN A 106 3.94 26.32 8.67
CA GLN A 106 4.93 26.58 9.71
C GLN A 106 5.67 27.92 9.46
N ALA A 107 6.03 28.19 8.21
CA ALA A 107 6.73 29.44 7.85
C ALA A 107 5.85 30.68 8.02
N LEU A 108 4.57 30.60 7.60
CA LEU A 108 3.62 31.71 7.64
C LEU A 108 3.10 32.02 9.05
N PHE A 109 2.85 30.97 9.84
CA PHE A 109 2.09 31.14 11.09
C PHE A 109 2.86 30.70 12.34
N GLN A 110 4.06 30.17 12.20
CA GLN A 110 4.90 29.64 13.29
C GLN A 110 4.17 28.51 14.07
N LYS A 111 3.31 27.74 13.35
CA LYS A 111 2.49 26.67 13.91
C LYS A 111 2.54 25.43 13.05
N ASP A 112 2.40 24.28 13.68
CA ASP A 112 2.33 22.99 13.00
C ASP A 112 0.90 22.72 12.53
N LEU A 113 0.72 22.60 11.20
CA LEU A 113 -0.61 22.37 10.59
C LEU A 113 -1.27 21.09 11.11
N VAL A 114 -0.49 20.00 11.24
CA VAL A 114 -1.05 18.70 11.69
C VAL A 114 -1.52 18.80 13.14
N LYS A 115 -0.77 19.50 14.00
CA LYS A 115 -1.17 19.70 15.40
C LYS A 115 -2.40 20.57 15.53
N GLU A 116 -2.53 21.64 14.74
CA GLU A 116 -3.74 22.48 14.77
C GLU A 116 -4.96 21.70 14.28
N LEU A 117 -4.85 20.95 13.19
CA LEU A 117 -5.95 20.11 12.72
C LEU A 117 -6.34 19.05 13.76
N LYS A 118 -5.39 18.41 14.43
CA LYS A 118 -5.66 17.45 15.50
C LYS A 118 -6.35 18.05 16.73
N SER A 119 -6.17 19.35 17.00
CA SER A 119 -6.89 20.01 18.10
C SER A 119 -8.34 20.35 17.76
N GLU A 120 -8.68 20.42 16.47
CA GLU A 120 -10.01 20.78 15.98
C GLU A 120 -10.86 19.57 15.54
N LEU A 121 -10.22 18.51 15.06
CA LEU A 121 -10.87 17.35 14.46
C LEU A 121 -10.85 16.15 15.40
N HIS A 122 -11.78 15.21 15.20
CA HIS A 122 -11.90 14.02 16.03
C HIS A 122 -12.27 12.77 15.24
N GLY A 123 -11.89 11.58 15.76
CA GLY A 123 -12.27 10.29 15.23
C GLY A 123 -11.73 10.03 13.83
N HIS A 124 -12.43 9.25 13.03
CA HIS A 124 -11.95 8.85 11.70
C HIS A 124 -11.87 10.00 10.69
N PHE A 125 -12.53 11.12 10.94
CA PHE A 125 -12.33 12.33 10.15
C PHE A 125 -10.93 12.92 10.40
N GLU A 126 -10.52 13.03 11.66
CA GLU A 126 -9.14 13.41 12.03
C GLU A 126 -8.13 12.45 11.39
N ASP A 127 -8.35 11.11 11.55
CA ASP A 127 -7.46 10.09 11.02
C ASP A 127 -7.26 10.25 9.50
N ALA A 128 -8.34 10.46 8.74
CA ALA A 128 -8.29 10.62 7.29
C ALA A 128 -7.58 11.92 6.86
N VAL A 129 -7.84 13.03 7.55
CA VAL A 129 -7.21 14.34 7.28
C VAL A 129 -5.72 14.28 7.59
N VAL A 130 -5.33 13.68 8.71
CA VAL A 130 -3.93 13.50 9.08
C VAL A 130 -3.21 12.58 8.09
N ALA A 131 -3.85 11.48 7.67
CA ALA A 131 -3.29 10.58 6.67
C ALA A 131 -3.03 11.28 5.32
N LEU A 132 -3.89 12.22 4.90
CA LEU A 132 -3.67 13.03 3.70
C LEU A 132 -2.43 13.95 3.80
N LEU A 133 -2.12 14.42 5.00
CA LEU A 133 -0.96 15.28 5.25
C LEU A 133 0.34 14.50 5.48
N ASP A 134 0.25 13.22 5.74
CA ASP A 134 1.43 12.37 5.90
C ASP A 134 2.15 12.17 4.55
N SER A 135 3.47 12.13 4.60
CA SER A 135 4.24 11.60 3.48
C SER A 135 3.93 10.10 3.29
N PRO A 136 4.18 9.51 2.12
CA PRO A 136 4.00 8.08 1.93
C PRO A 136 4.71 7.22 2.97
N TYR A 137 5.91 7.64 3.37
CA TYR A 137 6.71 6.96 4.39
C TYR A 137 6.12 7.10 5.80
N GLU A 138 5.62 8.30 6.17
CA GLU A 138 4.93 8.50 7.46
C GLU A 138 3.67 7.64 7.54
N LEU A 139 2.89 7.57 6.45
CA LEU A 139 1.68 6.77 6.37
C LEU A 139 1.98 5.27 6.51
N ASP A 140 3.03 4.77 5.84
CA ASP A 140 3.47 3.38 5.95
C ASP A 140 3.99 3.06 7.36
N CYS A 141 4.85 3.91 7.94
CA CYS A 141 5.35 3.74 9.30
C CYS A 141 4.22 3.71 10.35
N LYS A 142 3.23 4.60 10.22
CA LYS A 142 2.05 4.60 11.09
C LYS A 142 1.23 3.33 10.92
N GLY A 143 1.00 2.91 9.67
CA GLY A 143 0.32 1.66 9.34
C GLY A 143 1.00 0.43 9.97
N LEU A 144 2.31 0.32 9.80
CA LEU A 144 3.13 -0.75 10.39
C LEU A 144 3.11 -0.72 11.91
N TYR A 145 3.24 0.47 12.50
CA TYR A 145 3.18 0.61 13.96
C TYR A 145 1.81 0.19 14.52
N HIS A 146 0.72 0.69 13.93
CA HIS A 146 -0.64 0.35 14.35
C HIS A 146 -0.95 -1.14 14.19
N ALA A 147 -0.44 -1.76 13.12
CA ALA A 147 -0.62 -3.19 12.87
C ALA A 147 0.01 -4.08 13.96
N MET A 148 1.02 -3.58 14.67
CA MET A 148 1.79 -4.36 15.65
C MET A 148 1.66 -3.87 17.10
N HIS A 149 1.14 -2.65 17.32
CA HIS A 149 1.17 -2.04 18.65
C HIS A 149 0.01 -2.47 19.56
N ARG A 150 -1.08 -2.98 19.01
CA ARG A 150 -2.25 -3.43 19.77
C ARG A 150 -2.16 -4.92 20.06
N PRO A 151 -2.87 -5.42 21.11
CA PRO A 151 -3.01 -6.86 21.31
C PRO A 151 -3.62 -7.51 20.06
N GLY A 152 -2.92 -8.50 19.53
CA GLY A 152 -3.18 -9.07 18.19
C GLY A 152 -2.54 -8.24 17.08
N THR A 153 -1.99 -8.92 16.10
CA THR A 153 -1.32 -8.29 14.95
C THR A 153 -2.32 -8.17 13.80
N ASP A 154 -2.34 -7.04 13.08
CA ASP A 154 -3.04 -6.91 11.81
C ASP A 154 -2.10 -7.38 10.68
N GLU A 155 -2.08 -8.69 10.45
CA GLU A 155 -1.22 -9.31 9.46
C GLU A 155 -1.56 -8.84 8.03
N GLU A 156 -2.83 -8.52 7.77
CA GLU A 156 -3.27 -8.02 6.46
C GLU A 156 -2.65 -6.64 6.16
N ALA A 157 -2.53 -5.76 7.16
CA ALA A 157 -1.85 -4.49 7.01
C ALA A 157 -0.34 -4.67 6.80
N LEU A 158 0.30 -5.59 7.53
CA LEU A 158 1.72 -5.91 7.32
C LEU A 158 1.97 -6.44 5.91
N ILE A 159 1.13 -7.37 5.43
CA ILE A 159 1.23 -7.93 4.08
C ILE A 159 1.04 -6.81 3.05
N GLU A 160 -0.01 -6.00 3.17
CA GLU A 160 -0.30 -4.93 2.21
C GLU A 160 0.89 -4.00 2.05
N ILE A 161 1.44 -3.48 3.15
CA ILE A 161 2.54 -2.52 3.10
C ILE A 161 3.81 -3.20 2.58
N LEU A 162 4.25 -4.29 3.22
CA LEU A 162 5.55 -4.90 2.89
C LEU A 162 5.57 -5.59 1.52
N ALA A 163 4.42 -6.12 1.05
CA ALA A 163 4.34 -6.77 -0.26
C ALA A 163 4.30 -5.77 -1.43
N THR A 164 3.72 -4.59 -1.23
CA THR A 164 3.43 -3.66 -2.33
C THR A 164 4.42 -2.52 -2.48
N ARG A 165 5.20 -2.20 -1.43
CA ARG A 165 6.18 -1.11 -1.49
C ARG A 165 7.48 -1.58 -2.16
N PRO A 166 8.10 -0.75 -3.01
CA PRO A 166 9.41 -1.06 -3.59
C PRO A 166 10.51 -1.03 -2.52
N SER A 167 11.62 -1.73 -2.79
CA SER A 167 12.73 -1.87 -1.84
C SER A 167 13.29 -0.55 -1.33
N TYR A 168 13.40 0.46 -2.19
CA TYR A 168 13.90 1.77 -1.78
C TYR A 168 12.97 2.45 -0.76
N GLN A 169 11.65 2.29 -0.91
CA GLN A 169 10.67 2.83 0.03
C GLN A 169 10.76 2.11 1.37
N LEU A 170 10.78 0.77 1.39
CA LEU A 170 10.94 -0.01 2.61
C LEU A 170 12.25 0.31 3.35
N ALA A 171 13.33 0.61 2.62
CA ALA A 171 14.59 1.04 3.22
C ALA A 171 14.45 2.40 3.95
N GLN A 172 13.71 3.34 3.36
CA GLN A 172 13.39 4.62 4.01
C GLN A 172 12.43 4.45 5.18
N ASP A 173 11.41 3.60 5.04
CA ASP A 173 10.48 3.30 6.12
C ASP A 173 11.19 2.76 7.37
N LYS A 174 12.19 1.89 7.19
CA LYS A 174 13.02 1.39 8.32
C LYS A 174 13.71 2.53 9.08
N LEU A 175 14.31 3.48 8.36
CA LEU A 175 14.99 4.63 8.97
C LEU A 175 14.00 5.57 9.67
N LEU A 176 12.88 5.86 9.01
CA LEU A 176 11.86 6.72 9.57
C LEU A 176 11.15 6.07 10.76
N PHE A 177 10.88 4.77 10.72
CA PHE A 177 10.26 4.04 11.82
C PHE A 177 11.11 4.10 13.09
N GLN A 178 12.44 3.93 12.95
CA GLN A 178 13.38 4.11 14.07
C GLN A 178 13.32 5.53 14.63
N HIS A 179 13.22 6.54 13.76
CA HIS A 179 13.13 7.94 14.19
C HIS A 179 11.81 8.25 14.91
N LEU A 180 10.68 7.76 14.37
CA LEU A 180 9.34 8.08 14.91
C LEU A 180 9.04 7.34 16.23
N TYR A 181 9.47 6.08 16.33
CA TYR A 181 9.05 5.19 17.42
C TYR A 181 10.18 4.72 18.32
N ASN A 182 11.42 5.13 18.04
CA ASN A 182 12.63 4.65 18.73
C ASN A 182 12.71 3.11 18.79
N LYS A 183 12.27 2.45 17.70
CA LYS A 183 12.24 1.00 17.55
C LYS A 183 12.80 0.60 16.19
N ASP A 184 13.65 -0.43 16.14
CA ASP A 184 14.05 -1.03 14.87
C ASP A 184 12.89 -1.82 14.26
N LEU A 185 12.50 -1.47 13.01
CA LEU A 185 11.35 -2.09 12.35
C LEU A 185 11.53 -3.59 12.17
N VAL A 186 12.74 -4.05 11.82
CA VAL A 186 13.02 -5.47 11.59
C VAL A 186 12.84 -6.26 12.87
N SER A 187 13.43 -5.77 13.96
CA SER A 187 13.31 -6.38 15.29
C SER A 187 11.85 -6.36 15.78
N TYR A 188 11.10 -5.29 15.49
CA TYR A 188 9.70 -5.19 15.90
C TYR A 188 8.81 -6.17 15.13
N VAL A 189 8.94 -6.28 13.80
CA VAL A 189 8.27 -7.32 13.02
C VAL A 189 8.65 -8.72 13.51
N GLN A 190 9.92 -8.92 13.87
CA GLN A 190 10.40 -10.20 14.41
C GLN A 190 9.74 -10.55 15.75
N SER A 191 9.48 -9.58 16.64
CA SER A 191 8.81 -9.84 17.92
C SER A 191 7.32 -10.14 17.78
N GLU A 192 6.64 -9.45 16.84
CA GLU A 192 5.18 -9.49 16.70
C GLU A 192 4.67 -10.60 15.75
N THR A 193 5.56 -11.30 15.08
CA THR A 193 5.20 -12.36 14.13
C THR A 193 5.90 -13.67 14.44
N SER A 194 5.50 -14.78 13.82
CA SER A 194 6.08 -16.10 14.06
C SER A 194 6.11 -16.98 12.81
N GLY A 195 6.81 -18.11 12.90
CA GLY A 195 6.80 -19.17 11.91
C GLY A 195 7.29 -18.73 10.53
N HIS A 196 6.67 -19.27 9.49
CA HIS A 196 7.04 -18.99 8.10
C HIS A 196 6.63 -17.59 7.67
N PHE A 197 5.49 -17.10 8.17
CA PHE A 197 5.04 -15.71 7.95
C PHE A 197 6.12 -14.70 8.31
N ARG A 198 6.73 -14.84 9.51
CA ARG A 198 7.86 -14.01 9.95
C ARG A 198 9.02 -14.05 8.94
N LYS A 199 9.39 -15.25 8.46
CA LYS A 199 10.50 -15.39 7.50
C LYS A 199 10.25 -14.63 6.20
N ILE A 200 9.01 -14.67 5.69
CA ILE A 200 8.62 -13.92 4.49
C ILE A 200 8.75 -12.41 4.72
N LEU A 201 8.19 -11.88 5.82
CA LEU A 201 8.23 -10.45 6.11
C LEU A 201 9.67 -9.96 6.33
N LEU A 202 10.48 -10.72 7.05
CA LEU A 202 11.90 -10.38 7.25
C LEU A 202 12.69 -10.40 5.95
N ALA A 203 12.38 -11.32 5.03
CA ALA A 203 13.00 -11.36 3.71
C ALA A 203 12.65 -10.12 2.87
N LEU A 204 11.39 -9.66 2.90
CA LEU A 204 10.98 -8.40 2.27
C LEU A 204 11.72 -7.19 2.86
N LEU A 205 11.92 -7.16 4.18
CA LEU A 205 12.63 -6.10 4.89
C LEU A 205 14.16 -6.11 4.67
N GLN A 206 14.72 -7.12 3.99
CA GLN A 206 16.09 -7.05 3.46
C GLN A 206 16.22 -6.03 2.32
N CYS A 207 15.10 -5.60 1.72
CA CYS A 207 15.04 -4.61 0.65
C CYS A 207 15.90 -5.02 -0.58
N GLN A 208 15.90 -6.30 -0.91
CA GLN A 208 16.67 -6.86 -2.03
C GLN A 208 15.83 -7.13 -3.29
N ARG A 209 14.55 -6.75 -3.28
CA ARG A 209 13.67 -6.90 -4.44
C ARG A 209 14.20 -6.03 -5.58
N HIS A 210 14.31 -6.64 -6.77
CA HIS A 210 14.65 -5.91 -7.99
C HIS A 210 13.64 -4.79 -8.26
N ASP A 211 14.13 -3.67 -8.76
CA ASP A 211 13.27 -2.58 -9.19
C ASP A 211 12.68 -2.82 -10.60
N PHE A 212 11.83 -1.92 -11.06
CA PHE A 212 11.16 -2.04 -12.35
C PHE A 212 12.08 -1.90 -13.56
N THR A 213 13.28 -1.37 -13.38
CA THR A 213 14.27 -1.16 -14.43
C THR A 213 15.20 -2.34 -14.59
N TYR A 214 15.13 -3.32 -13.68
CA TYR A 214 15.98 -4.49 -13.71
C TYR A 214 15.70 -5.35 -14.97
N PRO A 215 16.72 -5.68 -15.76
CA PRO A 215 16.52 -6.42 -17.00
C PRO A 215 16.08 -7.86 -16.72
N ILE A 216 15.04 -8.30 -17.42
CA ILE A 216 14.55 -9.68 -17.33
C ILE A 216 15.54 -10.62 -18.01
N ASN A 217 15.99 -11.63 -17.27
CA ASN A 217 16.76 -12.76 -17.80
C ASN A 217 15.85 -13.99 -17.92
N PRO A 218 15.34 -14.33 -19.12
CA PRO A 218 14.39 -15.43 -19.31
C PRO A 218 14.89 -16.79 -18.83
N GLN A 219 16.18 -17.07 -19.04
CA GLN A 219 16.77 -18.37 -18.67
C GLN A 219 16.82 -18.55 -17.15
N GLU A 220 17.19 -17.51 -16.43
CA GLU A 220 17.22 -17.50 -14.97
C GLU A 220 15.82 -17.67 -14.39
N LEU A 221 14.86 -16.91 -14.89
CA LEU A 221 13.47 -16.95 -14.40
C LEU A 221 12.76 -18.28 -14.73
N GLN A 222 13.06 -18.88 -15.89
CA GLN A 222 12.61 -20.23 -16.21
C GLN A 222 13.21 -21.26 -15.26
N SER A 223 14.50 -21.15 -14.92
CA SER A 223 15.14 -22.01 -13.91
C SER A 223 14.46 -21.85 -12.54
N GLU A 224 14.08 -20.63 -12.15
CA GLU A 224 13.36 -20.37 -10.89
C GLU A 224 11.94 -20.95 -10.89
N ALA A 225 11.22 -20.90 -12.03
CA ALA A 225 9.93 -21.57 -12.16
C ALA A 225 10.08 -23.10 -11.94
N HIS A 226 11.15 -23.73 -12.46
CA HIS A 226 11.46 -25.12 -12.16
C HIS A 226 11.81 -25.35 -10.68
N GLN A 227 12.52 -24.41 -10.03
CA GLN A 227 12.82 -24.51 -8.60
C GLN A 227 11.52 -24.46 -7.76
N LEU A 228 10.59 -23.56 -8.08
CA LEU A 228 9.27 -23.52 -7.43
C LEU A 228 8.50 -24.82 -7.62
N TYR A 229 8.48 -25.38 -8.85
CA TYR A 229 7.82 -26.64 -9.12
C TYR A 229 8.40 -27.79 -8.29
N ARG A 230 9.74 -27.92 -8.26
CA ARG A 230 10.43 -28.93 -7.45
C ARG A 230 10.33 -28.69 -5.95
N GLY A 231 10.21 -27.45 -5.53
CA GLY A 231 10.07 -27.06 -4.12
C GLY A 231 8.65 -27.25 -3.56
N GLY A 232 7.66 -27.38 -4.42
CA GLY A 232 6.25 -27.56 -4.05
C GLY A 232 5.63 -28.77 -4.73
N ALA A 233 4.88 -28.58 -5.83
CA ALA A 233 4.01 -29.57 -6.45
C ALA A 233 4.66 -30.89 -6.85
N ALA A 234 5.98 -30.93 -7.06
CA ALA A 234 6.71 -32.12 -7.48
C ALA A 234 7.25 -32.99 -6.33
N ARG A 235 6.99 -32.60 -5.08
CA ARG A 235 7.54 -33.32 -3.90
C ARG A 235 6.50 -33.51 -2.81
N TRP A 236 6.74 -34.41 -1.90
CA TRP A 236 6.03 -34.48 -0.64
C TRP A 236 6.60 -33.41 0.33
N GLY A 237 5.73 -32.54 0.82
CA GLY A 237 6.13 -31.38 1.61
C GLY A 237 6.69 -30.25 0.76
N THR A 238 6.76 -29.04 1.33
CA THR A 238 7.12 -27.83 0.61
C THR A 238 8.48 -27.31 1.06
N ASP A 239 9.34 -26.92 0.12
CA ASP A 239 10.55 -26.15 0.41
C ASP A 239 10.21 -24.67 0.44
N GLU A 240 9.74 -24.23 1.58
CA GLU A 240 9.27 -22.86 1.82
C GLU A 240 10.35 -21.80 1.56
N SER A 241 11.64 -22.18 1.67
CA SER A 241 12.77 -21.24 1.50
C SER A 241 12.90 -20.77 0.05
N VAL A 242 12.63 -21.63 -0.91
CA VAL A 242 12.66 -21.30 -2.34
C VAL A 242 11.58 -20.28 -2.67
N PHE A 243 10.35 -20.48 -2.17
CA PHE A 243 9.27 -19.54 -2.37
C PHE A 243 9.59 -18.19 -1.73
N THR A 244 10.01 -18.20 -0.46
CA THR A 244 10.36 -16.96 0.25
C THR A 244 11.43 -16.17 -0.49
N ARG A 245 12.51 -16.82 -0.93
CA ARG A 245 13.59 -16.16 -1.65
C ARG A 245 13.08 -15.51 -2.94
N ILE A 246 12.41 -16.25 -3.80
CA ILE A 246 11.95 -15.76 -5.10
C ILE A 246 10.97 -14.61 -4.93
N PHE A 247 9.96 -14.76 -4.06
CA PHE A 247 8.93 -13.73 -3.86
C PHE A 247 9.46 -12.48 -3.15
N ALA A 248 10.52 -12.58 -2.38
CA ALA A 248 11.11 -11.43 -1.68
C ALA A 248 12.17 -10.69 -2.51
N THR A 249 12.70 -11.29 -3.59
CA THR A 249 13.81 -10.68 -4.35
C THR A 249 13.43 -10.30 -5.79
N ARG A 250 12.41 -10.94 -6.37
CA ARG A 250 12.03 -10.68 -7.77
C ARG A 250 11.07 -9.53 -7.91
N SER A 251 11.26 -8.72 -8.96
CA SER A 251 10.35 -7.63 -9.33
C SER A 251 8.96 -8.17 -9.72
N PRO A 252 7.92 -7.34 -9.71
CA PRO A 252 6.60 -7.71 -10.20
C PRO A 252 6.61 -8.30 -11.61
N ALA A 253 7.41 -7.72 -12.53
CA ALA A 253 7.52 -8.20 -13.90
C ALA A 253 8.19 -9.59 -13.97
N GLU A 254 9.22 -9.82 -13.16
CA GLU A 254 9.88 -11.13 -13.05
C GLU A 254 8.95 -12.19 -12.46
N ILE A 255 8.17 -11.84 -11.41
CA ILE A 255 7.15 -12.74 -10.83
C ILE A 255 6.09 -13.11 -11.87
N ALA A 256 5.64 -12.15 -12.68
CA ALA A 256 4.69 -12.41 -13.76
C ALA A 256 5.27 -13.39 -14.81
N TYR A 257 6.52 -13.21 -15.19
CA TYR A 257 7.20 -14.12 -16.12
C TYR A 257 7.39 -15.52 -15.51
N ILE A 258 7.83 -15.61 -14.26
CA ILE A 258 7.96 -16.88 -13.52
C ILE A 258 6.61 -17.61 -13.47
N ALA A 259 5.52 -16.90 -13.21
CA ALA A 259 4.17 -17.48 -13.16
C ALA A 259 3.75 -18.12 -14.49
N GLN A 260 4.06 -17.47 -15.62
CA GLN A 260 3.79 -18.01 -16.95
C GLN A 260 4.60 -19.30 -17.21
N CYS A 261 5.92 -19.26 -16.92
CA CYS A 261 6.78 -20.44 -17.04
C CYS A 261 6.30 -21.57 -16.11
N TYR A 262 5.90 -21.25 -14.88
CA TYR A 262 5.42 -22.23 -13.91
C TYR A 262 4.16 -22.94 -14.42
N GLN A 263 3.22 -22.23 -14.98
CA GLN A 263 1.99 -22.82 -15.53
C GLN A 263 2.30 -23.79 -16.68
N GLN A 264 3.28 -23.48 -17.52
CA GLN A 264 3.71 -24.39 -18.59
C GLN A 264 4.38 -25.66 -18.05
N ILE A 265 5.14 -25.57 -16.96
CA ILE A 265 5.86 -26.65 -16.32
C ILE A 265 4.92 -27.54 -15.49
N ALA A 266 4.06 -26.93 -14.67
CA ALA A 266 3.26 -27.62 -13.67
C ALA A 266 1.86 -28.02 -14.17
N GLY A 267 1.39 -27.41 -15.27
CA GLY A 267 0.01 -27.59 -15.77
C GLY A 267 -1.06 -26.96 -14.89
N VAL A 268 -0.67 -26.23 -13.85
CA VAL A 268 -1.52 -25.51 -12.90
C VAL A 268 -0.91 -24.14 -12.62
N ASP A 269 -1.75 -23.12 -12.38
CA ASP A 269 -1.27 -21.78 -12.09
C ASP A 269 -0.58 -21.69 -10.72
N LEU A 270 0.34 -20.73 -10.62
CA LEU A 270 1.18 -20.57 -9.42
C LEU A 270 0.35 -20.14 -8.20
N TYR A 271 -0.72 -19.33 -8.38
CA TYR A 271 -1.58 -18.92 -7.28
C TYR A 271 -2.31 -20.10 -6.64
N THR A 272 -2.86 -21.00 -7.46
CA THR A 272 -3.49 -22.24 -6.98
C THR A 272 -2.48 -23.12 -6.23
N THR A 273 -1.24 -23.19 -6.73
CA THR A 273 -0.16 -23.88 -6.02
C THR A 273 0.13 -23.26 -4.66
N LEU A 274 0.27 -21.93 -4.57
CA LEU A 274 0.51 -21.25 -3.29
C LEU A 274 -0.59 -21.58 -2.27
N LYS A 275 -1.85 -21.56 -2.67
CA LYS A 275 -2.98 -21.90 -1.81
C LYS A 275 -3.00 -23.36 -1.35
N LYS A 276 -2.44 -24.26 -2.14
CA LYS A 276 -2.36 -25.69 -1.80
C LYS A 276 -1.17 -26.02 -0.90
N GLU A 277 -0.04 -25.36 -1.15
CA GLU A 277 1.23 -25.66 -0.48
C GLU A 277 1.39 -24.92 0.86
N PHE A 278 0.72 -23.80 1.03
CA PHE A 278 0.80 -22.97 2.23
C PHE A 278 -0.53 -22.84 2.94
N SER A 279 -0.50 -22.38 4.19
CA SER A 279 -1.69 -22.14 5.00
C SER A 279 -1.54 -20.91 5.88
N GLY A 280 -2.66 -20.37 6.37
CA GLY A 280 -2.68 -19.28 7.32
C GLY A 280 -2.00 -18.00 6.79
N ASN A 281 -1.26 -17.30 7.67
CA ASN A 281 -0.66 -16.01 7.31
C ASN A 281 0.50 -16.14 6.30
N ALA A 282 1.17 -17.30 6.22
CA ALA A 282 2.19 -17.55 5.20
C ALA A 282 1.57 -17.65 3.80
N GLU A 283 0.44 -18.37 3.65
CA GLU A 283 -0.34 -18.41 2.42
C GLU A 283 -0.79 -17.01 2.02
N LYS A 284 -1.40 -16.26 2.94
CA LYS A 284 -1.86 -14.90 2.68
C LYS A 284 -0.74 -13.98 2.21
N ALA A 285 0.44 -14.07 2.82
CA ALA A 285 1.60 -13.26 2.45
C ALA A 285 2.08 -13.57 1.03
N LEU A 286 2.33 -14.83 0.70
CA LEU A 286 2.78 -15.23 -0.63
C LEU A 286 1.73 -14.94 -1.70
N CYS A 287 0.46 -15.25 -1.44
CA CYS A 287 -0.65 -14.91 -2.33
C CYS A 287 -0.80 -13.39 -2.49
N GLY A 288 -0.60 -12.61 -1.41
CA GLY A 288 -0.63 -11.15 -1.44
C GLY A 288 0.48 -10.57 -2.29
N ILE A 289 1.74 -11.04 -2.11
CA ILE A 289 2.88 -10.62 -2.95
C ILE A 289 2.62 -10.96 -4.41
N PHE A 290 2.17 -12.19 -4.69
CA PHE A 290 1.84 -12.65 -6.03
C PHE A 290 0.78 -11.76 -6.68
N TYR A 291 -0.35 -11.59 -6.01
CA TYR A 291 -1.49 -10.85 -6.58
C TYR A 291 -1.17 -9.37 -6.77
N ALA A 292 -0.50 -8.73 -5.81
CA ALA A 292 -0.01 -7.37 -5.96
C ALA A 292 1.01 -7.22 -7.10
N SER A 293 1.77 -8.25 -7.41
CA SER A 293 2.73 -8.25 -8.53
C SER A 293 2.05 -8.40 -9.89
N ILE A 294 1.00 -9.24 -9.99
CA ILE A 294 0.34 -9.54 -11.26
C ILE A 294 -0.72 -8.48 -11.60
N ASN A 295 -1.51 -8.06 -10.63
CA ASN A 295 -2.61 -7.12 -10.82
C ASN A 295 -2.80 -6.22 -9.60
N PRO A 296 -1.96 -5.19 -9.42
CA PRO A 296 -2.05 -4.27 -8.27
C PRO A 296 -3.44 -3.65 -8.09
N PRO A 297 -4.15 -3.18 -9.15
CA PRO A 297 -5.48 -2.59 -8.96
C PRO A 297 -6.51 -3.59 -8.40
N GLU A 298 -6.50 -4.83 -8.86
CA GLU A 298 -7.39 -5.86 -8.32
C GLU A 298 -7.01 -6.22 -6.88
N TYR A 299 -5.72 -6.29 -6.56
CA TYR A 299 -5.25 -6.50 -5.18
C TYR A 299 -5.79 -5.41 -4.23
N PHE A 300 -5.62 -4.13 -4.57
CA PHE A 300 -6.12 -3.05 -3.73
C PHE A 300 -7.66 -2.98 -3.69
N ALA A 301 -8.33 -3.35 -4.78
CA ALA A 301 -9.79 -3.49 -4.78
C ALA A 301 -10.26 -4.55 -3.76
N THR A 302 -9.53 -5.66 -3.62
CA THR A 302 -9.83 -6.64 -2.55
C THR A 302 -9.60 -6.06 -1.16
N ARG A 303 -8.55 -5.25 -0.96
CA ARG A 303 -8.30 -4.60 0.35
C ARG A 303 -9.42 -3.63 0.74
N VAL A 304 -9.91 -2.83 -0.23
CA VAL A 304 -11.08 -1.98 0.02
C VAL A 304 -12.31 -2.81 0.34
N ARG A 305 -12.56 -3.88 -0.42
CA ARG A 305 -13.71 -4.77 -0.15
C ARG A 305 -13.66 -5.37 1.25
N ASP A 306 -12.49 -5.87 1.67
CA ASP A 306 -12.30 -6.45 3.00
C ASP A 306 -12.43 -5.41 4.13
N ALA A 307 -12.24 -4.13 3.82
CA ALA A 307 -12.40 -3.06 4.79
C ALA A 307 -13.86 -2.64 5.00
N VAL A 308 -14.70 -2.74 3.95
CA VAL A 308 -16.11 -2.34 3.98
C VAL A 308 -17.09 -3.52 4.02
N GLN A 309 -16.60 -4.76 4.08
CA GLN A 309 -17.44 -5.94 4.11
C GLN A 309 -17.55 -6.49 5.53
N GLY A 310 -18.78 -6.69 6.01
CA GLY A 310 -19.04 -7.34 7.30
C GLY A 310 -19.76 -6.42 8.28
N ILE A 311 -19.57 -6.67 9.56
CA ILE A 311 -20.12 -5.83 10.63
C ILE A 311 -19.04 -4.83 11.07
N GLY A 312 -19.27 -3.55 10.77
CA GLY A 312 -18.33 -2.46 11.03
C GLY A 312 -17.25 -2.33 9.96
N THR A 313 -16.67 -1.14 9.87
CA THR A 313 -15.62 -0.78 8.92
C THR A 313 -14.24 -1.00 9.54
N LYS A 314 -13.29 -1.50 8.75
CA LYS A 314 -11.87 -1.47 9.12
C LYS A 314 -11.28 -0.11 8.71
N ASP A 315 -11.66 0.94 9.45
CA ASP A 315 -11.41 2.34 9.05
C ASP A 315 -9.94 2.63 8.78
N THR A 316 -9.03 2.18 9.64
CA THR A 316 -7.58 2.40 9.45
C THR A 316 -7.08 1.80 8.13
N ASN A 317 -7.56 0.62 7.75
CA ASN A 317 -7.20 -0.04 6.49
C ASN A 317 -7.83 0.68 5.29
N LEU A 318 -9.09 1.09 5.41
CA LEU A 318 -9.79 1.84 4.37
C LEU A 318 -9.11 3.19 4.09
N ILE A 319 -8.80 3.96 5.15
CA ILE A 319 -8.08 5.24 5.04
C ILE A 319 -6.72 5.02 4.37
N ARG A 320 -5.94 4.06 4.85
CA ARG A 320 -4.61 3.79 4.31
C ARG A 320 -4.65 3.48 2.81
N VAL A 321 -5.54 2.58 2.37
CA VAL A 321 -5.64 2.22 0.95
C VAL A 321 -6.09 3.41 0.12
N ILE A 322 -7.19 4.07 0.47
CA ILE A 322 -7.72 5.18 -0.33
C ILE A 322 -6.71 6.32 -0.40
N VAL A 323 -6.12 6.73 0.72
CA VAL A 323 -5.16 7.84 0.76
C VAL A 323 -3.87 7.50 0.03
N SER A 324 -3.27 6.32 0.27
CA SER A 324 -2.01 5.94 -0.39
C SER A 324 -2.15 5.77 -1.90
N ARG A 325 -3.36 5.47 -2.39
CA ARG A 325 -3.62 5.25 -3.82
C ARG A 325 -4.25 6.43 -4.55
N SER A 326 -4.65 7.49 -3.79
CA SER A 326 -5.41 8.63 -4.33
C SER A 326 -4.69 9.40 -5.45
N ASP A 327 -3.38 9.47 -5.40
CA ASP A 327 -2.54 10.19 -6.36
C ASP A 327 -1.93 9.28 -7.44
N TYR A 328 -2.21 7.96 -7.42
CA TYR A 328 -1.59 6.98 -8.31
C TYR A 328 -2.61 6.27 -9.22
N ASP A 329 -3.34 5.31 -8.69
CA ASP A 329 -4.15 4.37 -9.47
C ASP A 329 -5.56 4.13 -8.91
N LEU A 330 -6.06 5.02 -8.05
CA LEU A 330 -7.38 4.86 -7.40
C LEU A 330 -8.51 4.68 -8.43
N GLY A 331 -8.42 5.34 -9.59
CA GLY A 331 -9.36 5.17 -10.69
C GLY A 331 -9.35 3.75 -11.28
N GLN A 332 -8.16 3.14 -11.42
CA GLN A 332 -8.02 1.76 -11.88
C GLN A 332 -8.54 0.78 -10.80
N ILE A 333 -8.31 1.07 -9.53
CA ILE A 333 -8.84 0.29 -8.40
C ILE A 333 -10.37 0.29 -8.40
N LYS A 334 -11.03 1.42 -8.66
CA LYS A 334 -12.49 1.52 -8.81
C LYS A 334 -13.00 0.64 -9.94
N GLN A 335 -12.33 0.67 -11.09
CA GLN A 335 -12.68 -0.18 -12.23
C GLN A 335 -12.52 -1.67 -11.90
N ALA A 336 -11.41 -2.04 -11.27
CA ALA A 336 -11.14 -3.39 -10.81
C ALA A 336 -12.19 -3.87 -9.78
N TYR A 337 -12.56 -3.00 -8.84
CA TYR A 337 -13.60 -3.28 -7.86
C TYR A 337 -14.94 -3.59 -8.52
N ARG A 338 -15.35 -2.78 -9.49
CA ARG A 338 -16.58 -3.01 -10.27
C ARG A 338 -16.55 -4.32 -11.04
N LYS A 339 -15.39 -4.63 -11.66
CA LYS A 339 -15.18 -5.88 -12.40
C LYS A 339 -15.28 -7.12 -11.50
N LEU A 340 -14.62 -7.07 -10.32
CA LEU A 340 -14.56 -8.22 -9.40
C LEU A 340 -15.88 -8.47 -8.67
N TYR A 341 -16.56 -7.41 -8.24
CA TYR A 341 -17.69 -7.53 -7.33
C TYR A 341 -19.04 -7.15 -7.95
N ASN A 342 -19.06 -6.66 -9.20
CA ASN A 342 -20.23 -6.08 -9.84
C ASN A 342 -20.92 -5.01 -8.98
N ARG A 343 -20.12 -4.22 -8.25
CA ARG A 343 -20.56 -3.17 -7.31
C ARG A 343 -19.78 -1.87 -7.55
N ASP A 344 -20.39 -0.77 -7.20
CA ASP A 344 -19.70 0.52 -7.20
C ASP A 344 -18.94 0.72 -5.88
N MET A 345 -17.61 0.93 -5.97
CA MET A 345 -16.75 1.11 -4.81
C MET A 345 -17.12 2.36 -4.01
N MET A 346 -17.51 3.44 -4.68
CA MET A 346 -17.91 4.67 -4.00
C MET A 346 -19.20 4.44 -3.21
N ALA A 347 -20.17 3.75 -3.80
CA ALA A 347 -21.42 3.44 -3.12
C ALA A 347 -21.19 2.55 -1.88
N ASP A 348 -20.33 1.56 -1.97
CA ASP A 348 -20.01 0.69 -0.83
C ASP A 348 -19.31 1.48 0.30
N VAL A 349 -18.35 2.35 -0.03
CA VAL A 349 -17.69 3.23 0.95
C VAL A 349 -18.70 4.22 1.57
N GLN A 350 -19.59 4.80 0.77
CA GLN A 350 -20.63 5.71 1.27
C GLN A 350 -21.61 5.05 2.25
N ASN A 351 -21.94 3.80 1.98
CA ASN A 351 -22.88 3.05 2.83
C ASN A 351 -22.25 2.63 4.16
N ASP A 352 -20.93 2.45 4.18
CA ASP A 352 -20.20 1.93 5.34
C ASP A 352 -19.56 3.04 6.20
N THR A 353 -19.58 4.28 5.75
CA THR A 353 -19.00 5.44 6.44
C THR A 353 -20.04 6.53 6.67
N SER A 354 -19.74 7.52 7.54
CA SER A 354 -20.67 8.59 7.89
C SER A 354 -19.98 9.94 8.12
N GLY A 355 -20.76 11.03 8.17
CA GLY A 355 -20.29 12.37 8.51
C GLY A 355 -19.21 12.92 7.58
N ASP A 356 -18.31 13.72 8.13
CA ASP A 356 -17.23 14.36 7.38
C ASP A 356 -16.14 13.35 6.95
N TYR A 357 -15.98 12.27 7.69
CA TYR A 357 -15.18 11.14 7.27
C TYR A 357 -15.63 10.57 5.91
N LYS A 358 -16.93 10.31 5.74
CA LYS A 358 -17.52 9.91 4.45
C LYS A 358 -17.20 10.92 3.36
N LYS A 359 -17.33 12.23 3.65
CA LYS A 359 -17.08 13.29 2.67
C LYS A 359 -15.63 13.29 2.17
N VAL A 360 -14.64 13.09 3.06
CA VAL A 360 -13.22 12.98 2.66
C VAL A 360 -13.01 11.83 1.68
N LEU A 361 -13.44 10.62 2.06
CA LEU A 361 -13.22 9.43 1.24
C LEU A 361 -13.92 9.53 -0.11
N THR A 362 -15.16 10.02 -0.12
CA THR A 362 -15.93 10.18 -1.36
C THR A 362 -15.37 11.29 -2.24
N ALA A 363 -14.83 12.37 -1.68
CA ALA A 363 -14.16 13.42 -2.45
C ALA A 363 -12.90 12.89 -3.15
N LEU A 364 -12.11 12.05 -2.48
CA LEU A 364 -10.95 11.37 -3.10
C LEU A 364 -11.40 10.41 -4.21
N LEU A 365 -12.44 9.62 -3.98
CA LEU A 365 -12.98 8.70 -4.96
C LEU A 365 -13.63 9.42 -6.17
N ALA A 366 -14.18 10.60 -5.99
CA ALA A 366 -14.79 11.39 -7.07
C ALA A 366 -13.74 12.06 -7.98
N ARG A 367 -12.52 12.23 -7.50
CA ARG A 367 -11.42 12.87 -8.22
C ARG A 367 -10.86 11.97 -9.35
N CYS A 368 -11.14 10.67 -9.33
CA CYS A 368 -10.55 9.65 -10.19
C CYS A 368 -11.57 9.05 -11.18
#